data_86d55c6b7e2a238cf0ecc4e66cdf16a6
#
_entry.id   86d55c6b7e2a238cf0ecc4e66cdf16a6
#
_cell.length_a   1.000
_cell.length_b   1.000
_cell.length_c   1.000
_cell.angle_alpha   90.00
_cell.angle_beta   90.00
_cell.angle_gamma   90.00
#
_symmetry.space_group_name_H-M   'P 1'
#
loop_
_entity.id
_entity.type
_entity.pdbx_description
1 polymer ?
#
loop_
_entity_poly.entity_id
_entity_poly.type
_entity_poly.pdbx_seq_one_letter_code
_entity_poly.pdbx_strand_id
1 'polypeptide(L)'
;MGTPTSKAVVPEVNRAKIPYIGPFTGAEFLRNPANKNIFNIRASYFSETKKLVDHFINDLGYKKIAVFIQDDGYGAAGKAGVQRALRMRGLKIHAEGRYKRNTLDVEQGLNSIMTKKPDAVIMVGAYKACGAFIKMSHDKGFYPKFANISFVGTKKLIAELGDAGDGSYISQVMPNPDESTLKIIKDFKADMQSYGVDNPYYTQLEGYLNAMVIVDALEQSGQYLTRDRFIGAMEGMKNKDFGGLKVNFSKSDRQGLDNVYLTQIQDGKALPIQTMK
;
A
#
# COMPACT_ATOMS: atom_id res chain seq x y z
N MET A 1 12.00 3.35 5.49
CA MET A 1 10.94 2.64 4.76
C MET A 1 10.26 1.63 5.69
N GLY A 2 8.94 1.62 5.75
CA GLY A 2 8.14 0.68 6.54
C GLY A 2 7.61 1.22 7.87
N THR A 3 6.62 0.53 8.44
CA THR A 3 5.90 0.94 9.65
C THR A 3 6.77 0.97 10.91
N PRO A 4 7.54 -0.10 11.24
CA PRO A 4 8.38 -0.09 12.44
C PRO A 4 9.44 1.01 12.41
N THR A 5 10.10 1.22 11.26
CA THR A 5 11.13 2.26 11.12
C THR A 5 10.55 3.65 11.20
N SER A 6 9.38 3.90 10.57
CA SER A 6 8.67 5.18 10.72
C SER A 6 8.27 5.44 12.17
N LYS A 7 7.78 4.42 12.89
CA LYS A 7 7.42 4.55 14.30
C LYS A 7 8.62 4.95 15.17
N ALA A 8 9.81 4.42 14.87
CA ALA A 8 11.03 4.78 15.58
C ALA A 8 11.50 6.21 15.28
N VAL A 9 11.30 6.71 14.07
CA VAL A 9 11.78 8.02 13.60
C VAL A 9 10.83 9.17 13.99
N VAL A 10 9.52 8.93 14.06
CA VAL A 10 8.51 9.99 14.31
C VAL A 10 8.76 10.83 15.55
N PRO A 11 9.18 10.30 16.73
CA PRO A 11 9.51 11.12 17.87
C PRO A 11 10.60 12.16 17.58
N GLU A 12 11.65 11.75 16.84
CA GLU A 12 12.76 12.65 16.45
C GLU A 12 12.31 13.68 15.40
N VAL A 13 11.51 13.27 14.43
CA VAL A 13 10.89 14.16 13.45
C VAL A 13 10.10 15.27 14.14
N ASN A 14 9.28 14.92 15.12
CA ASN A 14 8.47 15.88 15.86
C ASN A 14 9.33 16.78 16.77
N ARG A 15 10.32 16.22 17.47
CA ARG A 15 11.24 16.98 18.34
C ARG A 15 12.07 17.98 17.55
N ALA A 16 12.63 17.57 16.43
CA ALA A 16 13.49 18.40 15.58
C ALA A 16 12.71 19.27 14.58
N LYS A 17 11.37 19.12 14.52
CA LYS A 17 10.49 19.82 13.56
C LYS A 17 10.98 19.67 12.11
N ILE A 18 11.39 18.47 11.74
CA ILE A 18 11.86 18.13 10.38
C ILE A 18 10.67 17.66 9.55
N PRO A 19 10.42 18.20 8.34
CA PRO A 19 9.43 17.64 7.43
C PRO A 19 9.75 16.16 7.08
N TYR A 20 8.78 15.27 7.26
CA TYR A 20 8.86 13.85 6.94
C TYR A 20 7.82 13.52 5.87
N ILE A 21 8.27 13.38 4.64
CA ILE A 21 7.40 13.38 3.46
C ILE A 21 7.45 12.03 2.78
N GLY A 22 6.29 11.55 2.31
CA GLY A 22 6.16 10.34 1.54
C GLY A 22 6.69 9.08 2.23
N PRO A 23 6.41 8.85 3.55
CA PRO A 23 6.83 7.60 4.19
C PRO A 23 6.23 6.42 3.45
N PHE A 24 7.09 5.46 3.04
CA PHE A 24 6.64 4.26 2.33
C PHE A 24 5.98 3.28 3.31
N THR A 25 4.79 3.65 3.76
CA THR A 25 3.90 2.87 4.61
C THR A 25 2.51 3.51 4.69
N GLY A 26 1.46 2.69 4.72
CA GLY A 26 0.07 3.14 4.86
C GLY A 26 -0.44 3.16 6.31
N ALA A 27 0.44 3.11 7.33
CA ALA A 27 0.02 3.00 8.73
C ALA A 27 -0.65 4.28 9.25
N GLU A 28 -1.81 4.14 9.89
CA GLU A 28 -2.68 5.25 10.33
C GLU A 28 -2.03 6.24 11.30
N PHE A 29 -1.10 5.80 12.16
CA PHE A 29 -0.47 6.70 13.12
C PHE A 29 0.29 7.87 12.47
N LEU A 30 0.71 7.71 11.22
CA LEU A 30 1.37 8.76 10.43
C LEU A 30 0.37 9.81 9.90
N ARG A 31 -0.91 9.53 9.93
CA ARG A 31 -2.01 10.37 9.41
C ARG A 31 -2.68 11.20 10.49
N ASN A 32 -2.22 11.06 11.74
CA ASN A 32 -2.71 11.86 12.84
C ASN A 32 -2.32 13.34 12.63
N PRO A 33 -3.28 14.28 12.57
CA PRO A 33 -3.01 15.71 12.38
C PRO A 33 -2.10 16.33 13.45
N ALA A 34 -2.01 15.71 14.64
CA ALA A 34 -1.06 16.14 15.68
C ALA A 34 0.40 16.03 15.22
N ASN A 35 0.71 15.17 14.27
CA ASN A 35 2.02 15.03 13.63
C ASN A 35 2.20 16.09 12.54
N LYS A 36 2.35 17.35 12.92
CA LYS A 36 2.37 18.52 12.01
C LYS A 36 3.44 18.47 10.92
N ASN A 37 4.50 17.69 11.11
CA ASN A 37 5.64 17.60 10.20
C ASN A 37 5.55 16.41 9.24
N ILE A 38 4.49 15.58 9.30
CA ILE A 38 4.38 14.37 8.50
C ILE A 38 3.35 14.57 7.39
N PHE A 39 3.76 14.26 6.15
CA PHE A 39 2.90 14.32 4.97
C PHE A 39 2.94 12.98 4.22
N ASN A 40 1.81 12.30 4.16
CA ASN A 40 1.67 11.01 3.51
C ASN A 40 1.08 11.22 2.12
N ILE A 41 1.75 10.77 1.08
CA ILE A 41 1.25 10.92 -0.29
C ILE A 41 0.34 9.75 -0.65
N ARG A 42 0.75 8.53 -0.38
CA ARG A 42 -0.01 7.32 -0.66
C ARG A 42 -1.26 7.14 0.22
N ALA A 43 -2.26 6.43 -0.28
CA ALA A 43 -3.42 5.99 0.50
C ALA A 43 -3.02 5.13 1.72
N SER A 44 -3.91 5.10 2.72
CA SER A 44 -3.66 4.37 3.96
C SER A 44 -3.90 2.85 3.82
N TYR A 45 -3.35 2.06 4.75
CA TYR A 45 -3.69 0.64 4.85
C TYR A 45 -5.17 0.43 5.17
N PHE A 46 -5.83 1.39 5.82
CA PHE A 46 -7.28 1.33 6.03
C PHE A 46 -8.03 1.45 4.71
N SER A 47 -7.60 2.34 3.82
CA SER A 47 -8.19 2.47 2.48
C SER A 47 -7.93 1.23 1.62
N GLU A 48 -6.70 0.71 1.62
CA GLU A 48 -6.32 -0.48 0.86
C GLU A 48 -7.11 -1.72 1.32
N THR A 49 -7.10 -1.99 2.62
CA THR A 49 -7.79 -3.17 3.18
C THR A 49 -9.30 -3.06 3.08
N LYS A 50 -9.86 -1.84 3.18
CA LYS A 50 -11.28 -1.60 2.93
C LYS A 50 -11.63 -2.00 1.49
N LYS A 51 -10.85 -1.55 0.50
CA LYS A 51 -11.10 -1.86 -0.92
C LYS A 51 -11.04 -3.36 -1.20
N LEU A 52 -10.06 -4.08 -0.60
CA LEU A 52 -9.97 -5.54 -0.71
C LEU A 52 -11.15 -6.25 -0.05
N VAL A 53 -11.55 -5.84 1.15
CA VAL A 53 -12.69 -6.42 1.87
C VAL A 53 -13.99 -6.13 1.13
N ASP A 54 -14.15 -4.92 0.57
CA ASP A 54 -15.31 -4.56 -0.26
C ASP A 54 -15.43 -5.50 -1.46
N HIS A 55 -14.33 -5.69 -2.18
CA HIS A 55 -14.29 -6.60 -3.33
C HIS A 55 -14.66 -8.04 -2.94
N PHE A 56 -14.05 -8.56 -1.89
CA PHE A 56 -14.32 -9.93 -1.45
C PHE A 56 -15.76 -10.15 -1.01
N ILE A 57 -16.36 -9.19 -0.32
CA ILE A 57 -17.71 -9.32 0.21
C ILE A 57 -18.75 -8.97 -0.84
N ASN A 58 -18.62 -7.81 -1.51
CA ASN A 58 -19.66 -7.28 -2.37
C ASN A 58 -19.61 -7.92 -3.77
N ASP A 59 -18.41 -8.08 -4.33
CA ASP A 59 -18.25 -8.57 -5.71
C ASP A 59 -18.20 -10.10 -5.76
N LEU A 60 -17.55 -10.75 -4.76
CA LEU A 60 -17.34 -12.20 -4.75
C LEU A 60 -18.21 -12.97 -3.75
N GLY A 61 -18.95 -12.29 -2.88
CA GLY A 61 -19.86 -12.89 -1.90
C GLY A 61 -19.16 -13.65 -0.75
N TYR A 62 -17.86 -13.43 -0.55
CA TYR A 62 -17.09 -14.12 0.48
C TYR A 62 -17.40 -13.57 1.88
N LYS A 63 -17.42 -14.46 2.88
CA LYS A 63 -17.70 -14.10 4.29
C LYS A 63 -16.60 -14.50 5.26
N LYS A 64 -15.80 -15.50 4.91
CA LYS A 64 -14.74 -16.05 5.77
C LYS A 64 -13.38 -15.51 5.33
N ILE A 65 -13.03 -14.30 5.79
CA ILE A 65 -11.79 -13.64 5.43
C ILE A 65 -10.77 -13.83 6.54
N ALA A 66 -9.65 -14.47 6.22
CA ALA A 66 -8.49 -14.62 7.09
C ALA A 66 -7.44 -13.55 6.82
N VAL A 67 -6.50 -13.42 7.74
CA VAL A 67 -5.32 -12.57 7.57
C VAL A 67 -4.04 -13.37 7.80
N PHE A 68 -3.03 -13.14 6.95
CA PHE A 68 -1.66 -13.60 7.15
C PHE A 68 -0.75 -12.38 7.29
N ILE A 69 -0.06 -12.23 8.41
CA ILE A 69 0.63 -11.00 8.76
C ILE A 69 2.08 -11.21 9.20
N GLN A 70 2.95 -10.27 8.86
CA GLN A 70 4.26 -10.15 9.50
C GLN A 70 4.06 -9.81 10.99
N ASP A 71 4.72 -10.51 11.88
CA ASP A 71 4.55 -10.34 13.33
C ASP A 71 5.35 -9.12 13.84
N ASP A 72 4.89 -7.94 13.45
CA ASP A 72 5.39 -6.64 13.90
C ASP A 72 4.36 -5.52 13.69
N GLY A 73 4.79 -4.27 13.88
CA GLY A 73 3.93 -3.09 13.71
C GLY A 73 3.37 -2.92 12.30
N TYR A 74 4.01 -3.48 11.25
CA TYR A 74 3.50 -3.46 9.89
C TYR A 74 2.28 -4.39 9.75
N GLY A 75 2.44 -5.65 10.14
CA GLY A 75 1.33 -6.61 10.10
C GLY A 75 0.17 -6.18 11.00
N ALA A 76 0.47 -5.64 12.19
CA ALA A 76 -0.55 -5.11 13.09
C ALA A 76 -1.34 -3.94 12.47
N ALA A 77 -0.68 -3.04 11.74
CA ALA A 77 -1.34 -1.90 11.08
C ALA A 77 -2.29 -2.36 9.95
N GLY A 78 -1.85 -3.30 9.10
CA GLY A 78 -2.71 -3.86 8.05
C GLY A 78 -3.87 -4.69 8.62
N LYS A 79 -3.61 -5.54 9.63
CA LYS A 79 -4.66 -6.29 10.34
C LYS A 79 -5.72 -5.35 10.91
N ALA A 80 -5.33 -4.25 11.53
CA ALA A 80 -6.28 -3.27 12.08
C ALA A 80 -7.22 -2.72 10.99
N GLY A 81 -6.69 -2.50 9.78
CA GLY A 81 -7.49 -2.08 8.63
C GLY A 81 -8.50 -3.14 8.19
N VAL A 82 -8.08 -4.39 8.05
CA VAL A 82 -8.99 -5.52 7.74
C VAL A 82 -10.06 -5.65 8.81
N GLN A 83 -9.66 -5.62 10.09
CA GLN A 83 -10.60 -5.73 11.21
C GLN A 83 -11.64 -4.60 11.20
N ARG A 84 -11.20 -3.36 10.91
CA ARG A 84 -12.11 -2.20 10.77
C ARG A 84 -13.09 -2.41 9.63
N ALA A 85 -12.61 -2.79 8.45
CA ALA A 85 -13.44 -2.99 7.26
C ALA A 85 -14.48 -4.10 7.45
N LEU A 86 -14.10 -5.22 8.06
CA LEU A 86 -15.01 -6.32 8.38
C LEU A 86 -16.06 -5.92 9.43
N ARG A 87 -15.64 -5.21 10.49
CA ARG A 87 -16.56 -4.74 11.55
C ARG A 87 -17.65 -3.83 11.01
N MET A 88 -17.36 -2.97 10.05
CA MET A 88 -18.35 -2.13 9.37
C MET A 88 -19.45 -2.93 8.66
N ARG A 89 -19.26 -4.25 8.48
CA ARG A 89 -20.19 -5.20 7.85
C ARG A 89 -20.71 -6.25 8.82
N GLY A 90 -20.52 -6.06 10.12
CA GLY A 90 -20.90 -7.03 11.15
C GLY A 90 -20.09 -8.32 11.15
N LEU A 91 -18.94 -8.32 10.46
CA LEU A 91 -18.05 -9.47 10.34
C LEU A 91 -16.79 -9.30 11.21
N LYS A 92 -16.07 -10.40 11.40
CA LYS A 92 -14.77 -10.44 12.10
C LYS A 92 -13.75 -11.22 11.27
N ILE A 93 -12.47 -11.06 11.58
CA ILE A 93 -11.41 -11.88 11.01
C ILE A 93 -11.70 -13.34 11.34
N HIS A 94 -11.78 -14.18 10.30
CA HIS A 94 -12.15 -15.59 10.43
C HIS A 94 -11.02 -16.46 10.96
N ALA A 95 -9.79 -16.19 10.53
CA ALA A 95 -8.58 -16.85 10.99
C ALA A 95 -7.37 -15.91 10.86
N GLU A 96 -6.33 -16.18 11.63
CA GLU A 96 -5.09 -15.42 11.62
C GLU A 96 -3.89 -16.35 11.60
N GLY A 97 -2.93 -16.05 10.72
CA GLY A 97 -1.61 -16.65 10.69
C GLY A 97 -0.55 -15.57 10.74
N ARG A 98 0.60 -15.89 11.31
CA ARG A 98 1.72 -14.96 11.46
C ARG A 98 3.02 -15.60 11.01
N TYR A 99 3.98 -14.75 10.61
CA TYR A 99 5.36 -15.17 10.39
C TYR A 99 6.32 -14.13 10.99
N LYS A 100 7.48 -14.60 11.41
CA LYS A 100 8.52 -13.73 11.96
C LYS A 100 9.16 -12.90 10.85
N ARG A 101 9.32 -11.60 11.08
CA ARG A 101 9.98 -10.68 10.13
C ARG A 101 11.33 -11.22 9.68
N ASN A 102 11.64 -11.04 8.38
CA ASN A 102 12.88 -11.48 7.73
C ASN A 102 13.11 -13.01 7.75
N THR A 103 12.05 -13.81 7.90
CA THR A 103 12.09 -15.27 7.76
C THR A 103 11.12 -15.72 6.67
N LEU A 104 11.25 -16.99 6.27
CA LEU A 104 10.30 -17.72 5.43
C LEU A 104 9.55 -18.80 6.23
N ASP A 105 9.53 -18.66 7.55
CA ASP A 105 8.83 -19.58 8.46
C ASP A 105 7.34 -19.27 8.46
N VAL A 106 6.65 -19.76 7.43
CA VAL A 106 5.23 -19.47 7.16
C VAL A 106 4.32 -20.64 7.50
N GLU A 107 4.86 -21.83 7.76
CA GLU A 107 4.09 -23.07 7.86
C GLU A 107 3.10 -23.06 9.03
N GLN A 108 3.52 -22.60 10.20
CA GLN A 108 2.62 -22.51 11.35
C GLN A 108 1.46 -21.55 11.08
N GLY A 109 1.75 -20.40 10.45
CA GLY A 109 0.73 -19.43 10.05
C GLY A 109 -0.23 -20.00 9.01
N LEU A 110 0.27 -20.75 8.04
CA LEU A 110 -0.54 -21.44 7.04
C LEU A 110 -1.46 -22.49 7.69
N ASN A 111 -0.92 -23.36 8.53
CA ASN A 111 -1.69 -24.42 9.19
C ASN A 111 -2.82 -23.83 10.05
N SER A 112 -2.55 -22.71 10.75
CA SER A 112 -3.55 -21.99 11.56
C SER A 112 -4.71 -21.46 10.71
N ILE A 113 -4.45 -21.02 9.49
CA ILE A 113 -5.45 -20.50 8.55
C ILE A 113 -6.19 -21.65 7.85
N MET A 114 -5.45 -22.62 7.32
CA MET A 114 -5.98 -23.70 6.51
C MET A 114 -7.03 -24.54 7.26
N THR A 115 -6.83 -24.82 8.55
CA THR A 115 -7.77 -25.56 9.40
C THR A 115 -9.13 -24.88 9.53
N LYS A 116 -9.21 -23.56 9.31
CA LYS A 116 -10.45 -22.77 9.41
C LYS A 116 -11.17 -22.61 8.07
N LYS A 117 -10.57 -23.07 6.97
CA LYS A 117 -11.15 -23.05 5.61
C LYS A 117 -11.76 -21.68 5.24
N PRO A 118 -10.97 -20.59 5.22
CA PRO A 118 -11.45 -19.29 4.78
C PRO A 118 -11.69 -19.26 3.26
N ASP A 119 -12.56 -18.35 2.82
CA ASP A 119 -12.81 -18.06 1.41
C ASP A 119 -11.62 -17.27 0.79
N ALA A 120 -11.04 -16.36 1.59
CA ALA A 120 -9.94 -15.52 1.17
C ALA A 120 -8.94 -15.24 2.31
N VAL A 121 -7.70 -14.92 1.94
CA VAL A 121 -6.63 -14.53 2.86
C VAL A 121 -6.05 -13.17 2.42
N ILE A 122 -6.20 -12.15 3.26
CA ILE A 122 -5.53 -10.86 3.06
C ILE A 122 -4.16 -10.90 3.74
N MET A 123 -3.13 -10.63 2.96
CA MET A 123 -1.73 -10.80 3.35
C MET A 123 -1.06 -9.45 3.58
N VAL A 124 -0.45 -9.28 4.73
CA VAL A 124 0.31 -8.09 5.13
C VAL A 124 1.74 -8.51 5.43
N GLY A 125 2.52 -8.69 4.37
CA GLY A 125 3.85 -9.27 4.44
C GLY A 125 4.76 -8.81 3.31
N ALA A 126 6.03 -9.20 3.40
CA ALA A 126 7.01 -9.02 2.34
C ALA A 126 6.83 -10.09 1.24
N TYR A 127 7.20 -9.75 -0.01
CA TYR A 127 6.95 -10.59 -1.19
C TYR A 127 7.47 -12.04 -1.03
N LYS A 128 8.67 -12.23 -0.46
CA LYS A 128 9.23 -13.58 -0.27
C LYS A 128 8.38 -14.44 0.67
N ALA A 129 7.96 -13.90 1.82
CA ALA A 129 7.16 -14.63 2.79
C ALA A 129 5.73 -14.87 2.26
N CYS A 130 5.13 -13.88 1.59
CA CYS A 130 3.83 -14.05 0.94
C CYS A 130 3.91 -15.08 -0.19
N GLY A 131 4.97 -15.07 -1.00
CA GLY A 131 5.20 -16.06 -2.05
C GLY A 131 5.37 -17.47 -1.50
N ALA A 132 6.21 -17.62 -0.46
CA ALA A 132 6.39 -18.91 0.20
C ALA A 132 5.08 -19.47 0.80
N PHE A 133 4.26 -18.59 1.40
CA PHE A 133 2.94 -18.98 1.92
C PHE A 133 2.01 -19.49 0.82
N ILE A 134 1.89 -18.75 -0.29
CA ILE A 134 1.01 -19.11 -1.41
C ILE A 134 1.46 -20.44 -2.04
N LYS A 135 2.75 -20.61 -2.33
CA LYS A 135 3.29 -21.84 -2.90
C LYS A 135 3.05 -23.03 -1.98
N MET A 136 3.40 -22.90 -0.70
CA MET A 136 3.16 -23.96 0.28
C MET A 136 1.67 -24.27 0.45
N SER A 137 0.79 -23.29 0.34
CA SER A 137 -0.66 -23.47 0.33
C SER A 137 -1.09 -24.37 -0.83
N HIS A 138 -0.60 -24.11 -2.04
CA HIS A 138 -0.88 -24.89 -3.23
C HIS A 138 -0.35 -26.33 -3.10
N ASP A 139 0.88 -26.49 -2.60
CA ASP A 139 1.48 -27.81 -2.35
C ASP A 139 0.63 -28.67 -1.37
N LYS A 140 -0.06 -28.02 -0.43
CA LYS A 140 -0.98 -28.66 0.51
C LYS A 140 -2.42 -28.79 -0.02
N GLY A 141 -2.69 -28.43 -1.27
CA GLY A 141 -4.03 -28.51 -1.89
C GLY A 141 -5.01 -27.48 -1.34
N PHE A 142 -4.54 -26.36 -0.83
CA PHE A 142 -5.36 -25.30 -0.26
C PHE A 142 -5.30 -24.02 -1.13
N TYR A 143 -6.43 -23.67 -1.76
CA TYR A 143 -6.55 -22.63 -2.79
C TYR A 143 -7.59 -21.54 -2.44
N PRO A 144 -7.49 -20.83 -1.31
CA PRO A 144 -8.34 -19.67 -1.06
C PRO A 144 -7.96 -18.53 -2.01
N LYS A 145 -8.78 -17.49 -2.11
CA LYS A 145 -8.33 -16.29 -2.81
C LYS A 145 -7.33 -15.52 -1.97
N PHE A 146 -6.18 -15.21 -2.56
CA PHE A 146 -5.13 -14.43 -1.92
C PHE A 146 -5.22 -12.96 -2.34
N ALA A 147 -4.98 -12.06 -1.39
CA ALA A 147 -4.83 -10.64 -1.68
C ALA A 147 -3.68 -10.05 -0.87
N ASN A 148 -2.91 -9.18 -1.49
CA ASN A 148 -1.79 -8.47 -0.87
C ASN A 148 -2.05 -6.96 -0.89
N ILE A 149 -1.57 -6.25 0.12
CA ILE A 149 -1.54 -4.78 0.06
C ILE A 149 -0.31 -4.31 -0.72
N SER A 150 -0.36 -3.10 -1.27
CA SER A 150 0.64 -2.53 -2.19
C SER A 150 2.09 -2.61 -1.71
N PHE A 151 2.31 -2.59 -0.39
CA PHE A 151 3.64 -2.67 0.21
C PHE A 151 4.38 -3.98 -0.12
N VAL A 152 3.68 -5.03 -0.52
CA VAL A 152 4.29 -6.32 -0.89
C VAL A 152 5.33 -6.18 -2.01
N GLY A 153 5.15 -5.20 -2.91
CA GLY A 153 5.99 -4.98 -4.08
C GLY A 153 5.58 -5.89 -5.24
N THR A 154 4.60 -5.44 -6.01
CA THR A 154 3.89 -6.20 -7.05
C THR A 154 4.82 -6.97 -7.99
N LYS A 155 5.79 -6.28 -8.62
CA LYS A 155 6.71 -6.90 -9.59
C LYS A 155 7.57 -8.00 -8.96
N LYS A 156 7.99 -7.80 -7.70
CA LYS A 156 8.77 -8.80 -6.97
C LYS A 156 7.94 -9.98 -6.52
N LEU A 157 6.66 -9.76 -6.15
CA LEU A 157 5.75 -10.84 -5.80
C LEU A 157 5.42 -11.71 -7.03
N ILE A 158 5.15 -11.09 -8.17
CA ILE A 158 4.89 -11.81 -9.43
C ILE A 158 6.10 -12.68 -9.79
N ALA A 159 7.31 -12.12 -9.77
CA ALA A 159 8.54 -12.86 -10.05
C ALA A 159 8.79 -14.00 -9.04
N GLU A 160 8.43 -13.81 -7.78
CA GLU A 160 8.53 -14.84 -6.73
C GLU A 160 7.55 -15.98 -6.96
N LEU A 161 6.32 -15.66 -7.38
CA LEU A 161 5.25 -16.63 -7.51
C LEU A 161 5.31 -17.45 -8.81
N GLY A 162 5.70 -16.83 -9.93
CA GLY A 162 5.49 -17.43 -11.25
C GLY A 162 4.02 -17.74 -11.45
N ASP A 163 3.73 -18.90 -12.04
CA ASP A 163 2.36 -19.36 -12.35
C ASP A 163 1.48 -19.55 -11.09
N ALA A 164 2.09 -19.81 -9.93
CA ALA A 164 1.36 -19.90 -8.67
C ALA A 164 0.71 -18.57 -8.23
N GLY A 165 1.05 -17.47 -8.90
CA GLY A 165 0.49 -16.14 -8.62
C GLY A 165 -0.88 -15.88 -9.22
N ASP A 166 -1.28 -16.63 -10.24
CA ASP A 166 -2.48 -16.36 -11.00
C ASP A 166 -3.75 -16.39 -10.12
N GLY A 167 -4.59 -15.39 -10.34
CA GLY A 167 -5.80 -15.18 -9.54
C GLY A 167 -5.59 -14.45 -8.20
N SER A 168 -4.34 -14.17 -7.79
CA SER A 168 -4.04 -13.37 -6.59
C SER A 168 -4.31 -11.89 -6.82
N TYR A 169 -4.88 -11.22 -5.83
CA TYR A 169 -5.17 -9.78 -5.88
C TYR A 169 -4.08 -8.95 -5.23
N ILE A 170 -3.89 -7.73 -5.72
CA ILE A 170 -2.99 -6.74 -5.09
C ILE A 170 -3.68 -5.38 -5.11
N SER A 171 -3.78 -4.71 -3.95
CA SER A 171 -4.16 -3.29 -3.94
C SER A 171 -2.99 -2.43 -4.39
N GLN A 172 -3.29 -1.37 -5.12
CA GLN A 172 -2.30 -0.40 -5.59
C GLN A 172 -2.70 0.99 -5.10
N VAL A 173 -1.72 1.81 -4.76
CA VAL A 173 -1.93 3.22 -4.33
C VAL A 173 -1.56 4.23 -5.41
N MET A 174 -1.09 3.73 -6.55
CA MET A 174 -0.84 4.47 -7.78
C MET A 174 -1.62 3.84 -8.93
N PRO A 175 -2.00 4.61 -9.96
CA PRO A 175 -2.60 4.06 -11.18
C PRO A 175 -1.61 3.13 -11.89
N ASN A 176 -2.14 2.23 -12.73
CA ASN A 176 -1.31 1.29 -13.49
C ASN A 176 -0.40 2.05 -14.48
N PRO A 177 0.93 1.95 -14.35
CA PRO A 177 1.85 2.64 -15.26
C PRO A 177 1.77 2.14 -16.71
N ASP A 178 1.28 0.91 -16.94
CA ASP A 178 1.23 0.34 -18.29
C ASP A 178 -0.04 0.68 -19.05
N GLU A 179 -1.13 0.99 -18.37
CA GLU A 179 -2.45 1.20 -18.99
C GLU A 179 -2.98 2.62 -18.83
N SER A 180 -2.44 3.40 -17.90
CA SER A 180 -2.94 4.76 -17.65
C SER A 180 -2.49 5.76 -18.72
N THR A 181 -3.43 6.59 -19.18
CA THR A 181 -3.20 7.69 -20.13
C THR A 181 -2.89 9.03 -19.45
N LEU A 182 -2.81 9.06 -18.12
CA LEU A 182 -2.54 10.29 -17.37
C LEU A 182 -1.19 10.91 -17.77
N LYS A 183 -1.14 12.24 -17.78
CA LYS A 183 0.07 12.97 -18.14
C LYS A 183 1.27 12.57 -17.28
N ILE A 184 1.08 12.48 -15.96
CA ILE A 184 2.14 12.05 -15.04
C ILE A 184 2.76 10.70 -15.43
N ILE A 185 1.98 9.76 -15.96
CA ILE A 185 2.48 8.44 -16.39
C ILE A 185 3.35 8.58 -17.64
N LYS A 186 2.94 9.43 -18.57
CA LYS A 186 3.72 9.67 -19.80
C LYS A 186 5.06 10.35 -19.47
N ASP A 187 5.03 11.37 -18.63
CA ASP A 187 6.23 12.09 -18.19
C ASP A 187 7.16 11.15 -17.42
N PHE A 188 6.61 10.41 -16.46
CA PHE A 188 7.34 9.41 -15.66
C PHE A 188 8.05 8.37 -16.53
N LYS A 189 7.36 7.80 -17.53
CA LYS A 189 7.97 6.80 -18.43
C LYS A 189 9.10 7.41 -19.26
N ALA A 190 8.89 8.61 -19.81
CA ALA A 190 9.88 9.31 -20.60
C ALA A 190 11.14 9.63 -19.77
N ASP A 191 10.95 10.17 -18.57
CA ASP A 191 12.06 10.50 -17.66
C ASP A 191 12.82 9.24 -17.23
N MET A 192 12.11 8.19 -16.81
CA MET A 192 12.74 6.93 -16.40
C MET A 192 13.54 6.28 -17.55
N GLN A 193 13.00 6.32 -18.77
CA GLN A 193 13.71 5.83 -19.95
C GLN A 193 14.99 6.62 -20.22
N SER A 194 14.97 7.95 -20.04
CA SER A 194 16.16 8.79 -20.19
C SER A 194 17.30 8.43 -19.22
N TYR A 195 16.93 7.83 -18.06
CA TYR A 195 17.87 7.30 -17.08
C TYR A 195 18.18 5.80 -17.23
N GLY A 196 17.78 5.17 -18.36
CA GLY A 196 18.04 3.77 -18.65
C GLY A 196 17.18 2.77 -17.86
N VAL A 197 16.01 3.19 -17.39
CA VAL A 197 15.05 2.31 -16.72
C VAL A 197 13.91 1.96 -17.67
N ASP A 198 13.97 0.79 -18.29
CA ASP A 198 13.06 0.41 -19.39
C ASP A 198 11.64 0.05 -18.94
N ASN A 199 11.45 -0.47 -17.75
CA ASN A 199 10.14 -0.95 -17.28
C ASN A 199 9.86 -0.43 -15.86
N PRO A 200 9.67 0.90 -15.67
CA PRO A 200 9.34 1.46 -14.38
C PRO A 200 7.92 1.03 -13.94
N TYR A 201 7.73 0.90 -12.61
CA TYR A 201 6.50 0.34 -12.09
C TYR A 201 5.92 1.16 -10.93
N TYR A 202 4.87 0.70 -10.26
CA TYR A 202 4.13 1.41 -9.21
C TYR A 202 5.00 2.10 -8.16
N THR A 203 6.03 1.41 -7.65
CA THR A 203 6.89 1.95 -6.58
C THR A 203 7.73 3.14 -7.06
N GLN A 204 8.24 3.07 -8.29
CA GLN A 204 8.98 4.17 -8.89
C GLN A 204 8.06 5.36 -9.19
N LEU A 205 6.82 5.11 -9.67
CA LEU A 205 5.82 6.15 -9.88
C LEU A 205 5.45 6.85 -8.58
N GLU A 206 5.30 6.12 -7.48
CA GLU A 206 5.08 6.71 -6.16
C GLU A 206 6.26 7.62 -5.75
N GLY A 207 7.50 7.15 -5.97
CA GLY A 207 8.70 7.94 -5.72
C GLY A 207 8.77 9.20 -6.60
N TYR A 208 8.39 9.09 -7.87
CA TYR A 208 8.33 10.20 -8.82
C TYR A 208 7.32 11.27 -8.38
N LEU A 209 6.11 10.87 -8.03
CA LEU A 209 5.11 11.79 -7.48
C LEU A 209 5.58 12.44 -6.18
N ASN A 210 6.22 11.67 -5.28
CA ASN A 210 6.79 12.23 -4.05
C ASN A 210 7.79 13.34 -4.35
N ALA A 211 8.66 13.14 -5.34
CA ALA A 211 9.62 14.14 -5.76
C ALA A 211 8.94 15.40 -6.34
N MET A 212 7.94 15.23 -7.21
CA MET A 212 7.17 16.35 -7.77
C MET A 212 6.49 17.18 -6.66
N VAL A 213 5.88 16.54 -5.68
CA VAL A 213 5.23 17.21 -4.54
C VAL A 213 6.24 17.98 -3.70
N ILE A 214 7.43 17.42 -3.47
CA ILE A 214 8.50 18.10 -2.72
C ILE A 214 9.02 19.30 -3.49
N VAL A 215 9.27 19.18 -4.79
CA VAL A 215 9.74 20.28 -5.66
C VAL A 215 8.72 21.41 -5.66
N ASP A 216 7.44 21.12 -5.90
CA ASP A 216 6.38 22.13 -5.86
C ASP A 216 6.32 22.86 -4.51
N ALA A 217 6.42 22.13 -3.39
CA ALA A 217 6.44 22.74 -2.07
C ALA A 217 7.68 23.64 -1.84
N LEU A 218 8.84 23.24 -2.36
CA LEU A 218 10.05 24.07 -2.31
C LEU A 218 9.88 25.37 -3.11
N GLU A 219 9.36 25.28 -4.33
CA GLU A 219 9.06 26.44 -5.18
C GLU A 219 8.07 27.40 -4.51
N GLN A 220 6.98 26.85 -3.92
CA GLN A 220 5.98 27.65 -3.22
C GLN A 220 6.49 28.25 -1.90
N SER A 221 7.60 27.74 -1.35
CA SER A 221 8.20 28.27 -0.11
C SER A 221 8.91 29.62 -0.32
N GLY A 222 9.20 29.98 -1.58
CA GLY A 222 9.80 31.26 -1.96
C GLY A 222 11.30 31.35 -1.63
N GLN A 223 11.87 32.54 -1.85
CA GLN A 223 13.32 32.81 -1.80
C GLN A 223 13.97 32.49 -0.43
N TYR A 224 13.26 32.71 0.65
CA TYR A 224 13.78 32.49 2.02
C TYR A 224 13.22 31.17 2.57
N LEU A 225 13.82 30.06 2.13
CA LEU A 225 13.39 28.73 2.55
C LEU A 225 13.61 28.49 4.04
N THR A 226 12.53 28.19 4.75
CA THR A 226 12.54 27.70 6.14
C THR A 226 11.63 26.47 6.24
N ARG A 227 11.79 25.67 7.30
CA ARG A 227 10.92 24.52 7.55
C ARG A 227 9.46 24.92 7.68
N ASP A 228 9.17 26.03 8.34
CA ASP A 228 7.79 26.51 8.54
C ASP A 228 7.16 26.96 7.22
N ARG A 229 7.91 27.63 6.33
CA ARG A 229 7.43 28.00 5.00
C ARG A 229 7.16 26.76 4.16
N PHE A 230 8.06 25.80 4.19
CA PHE A 230 7.88 24.54 3.48
C PHE A 230 6.63 23.78 3.99
N ILE A 231 6.45 23.66 5.31
CA ILE A 231 5.25 23.06 5.90
C ILE A 231 4.00 23.83 5.49
N GLY A 232 4.06 25.17 5.50
CA GLY A 232 2.95 26.02 5.04
C GLY A 232 2.61 25.79 3.57
N ALA A 233 3.62 25.65 2.69
CA ALA A 233 3.42 25.31 1.28
C ALA A 233 2.76 23.94 1.11
N MET A 234 3.23 22.92 1.84
CA MET A 234 2.59 21.59 1.86
C MET A 234 1.12 21.68 2.31
N GLU A 235 0.83 22.35 3.43
CA GLU A 235 -0.54 22.55 3.95
C GLU A 235 -1.45 23.34 3.02
N GLY A 236 -0.85 24.16 2.13
CA GLY A 236 -1.56 24.96 1.14
C GLY A 236 -1.96 24.20 -0.12
N MET A 237 -1.49 22.98 -0.33
CA MET A 237 -1.84 22.19 -1.52
C MET A 237 -3.31 21.76 -1.48
N LYS A 238 -4.14 22.41 -2.30
CA LYS A 238 -5.57 22.11 -2.45
C LYS A 238 -5.86 21.67 -3.88
N ASN A 239 -6.21 20.41 -4.07
CA ASN A 239 -6.46 19.83 -5.40
C ASN A 239 -5.33 20.11 -6.39
N LYS A 240 -4.09 20.16 -5.91
CA LYS A 240 -2.93 20.42 -6.78
C LYS A 240 -2.79 19.26 -7.75
N ASP A 241 -2.89 19.56 -9.04
CA ASP A 241 -2.83 18.56 -10.10
C ASP A 241 -1.38 18.29 -10.51
N PHE A 242 -0.96 17.05 -10.34
CA PHE A 242 0.33 16.53 -10.79
C PHE A 242 0.15 15.62 -12.00
N GLY A 243 -0.42 16.19 -13.07
CA GLY A 243 -0.62 15.47 -14.33
C GLY A 243 -1.73 14.40 -14.26
N GLY A 244 -2.82 14.73 -13.58
CA GLY A 244 -4.01 13.89 -13.42
C GLY A 244 -4.14 13.24 -12.02
N LEU A 245 -3.14 13.36 -11.16
CA LEU A 245 -3.23 13.00 -9.75
C LEU A 245 -3.35 14.28 -8.90
N LYS A 246 -4.50 14.43 -8.23
CA LYS A 246 -4.78 15.61 -7.42
C LYS A 246 -4.41 15.36 -5.96
N VAL A 247 -3.38 16.05 -5.50
CA VAL A 247 -2.88 15.97 -4.12
C VAL A 247 -3.53 17.05 -3.26
N ASN A 248 -3.95 16.67 -2.07
CA ASN A 248 -4.54 17.57 -1.08
C ASN A 248 -3.84 17.44 0.26
N PHE A 249 -3.49 18.58 0.86
CA PHE A 249 -3.05 18.63 2.24
C PHE A 249 -3.69 19.81 2.97
N SER A 250 -3.81 19.70 4.28
CA SER A 250 -4.22 20.79 5.14
C SER A 250 -3.63 20.63 6.55
N LYS A 251 -3.88 21.60 7.42
CA LYS A 251 -3.51 21.48 8.84
C LYS A 251 -4.18 20.30 9.54
N SER A 252 -5.37 19.91 9.10
CA SER A 252 -6.16 18.79 9.66
C SER A 252 -6.07 17.50 8.85
N ASP A 253 -5.49 17.55 7.65
CA ASP A 253 -5.35 16.39 6.77
C ASP A 253 -3.90 16.22 6.32
N ARG A 254 -3.32 15.07 6.63
CA ARG A 254 -1.93 14.70 6.35
C ARG A 254 -1.82 13.61 5.30
N GLN A 255 -2.91 13.37 4.55
CA GLN A 255 -2.96 12.39 3.46
C GLN A 255 -3.23 13.05 2.12
N GLY A 256 -2.31 12.89 1.17
CA GLY A 256 -2.36 13.54 -0.13
C GLY A 256 -3.28 12.86 -1.13
N LEU A 257 -3.30 11.52 -1.16
CA LEU A 257 -4.12 10.70 -2.05
C LEU A 257 -4.89 9.65 -1.26
N ASP A 258 -6.15 9.42 -1.64
CA ASP A 258 -7.02 8.36 -1.09
C ASP A 258 -7.28 7.22 -2.08
N ASN A 259 -6.83 7.38 -3.32
CA ASN A 259 -7.12 6.43 -4.38
C ASN A 259 -6.48 5.06 -4.10
N VAL A 260 -7.31 4.03 -4.20
CA VAL A 260 -6.88 2.63 -4.19
C VAL A 260 -7.44 1.94 -5.41
N TYR A 261 -6.55 1.31 -6.16
CA TYR A 261 -6.86 0.49 -7.32
C TYR A 261 -6.70 -0.98 -6.95
N LEU A 262 -7.46 -1.87 -7.59
CA LEU A 262 -7.25 -3.31 -7.44
C LEU A 262 -6.71 -3.89 -8.74
N THR A 263 -5.76 -4.79 -8.60
CA THR A 263 -5.24 -5.59 -9.69
C THR A 263 -5.34 -7.07 -9.34
N GLN A 264 -5.44 -7.90 -10.36
CA GLN A 264 -5.32 -9.36 -10.25
C GLN A 264 -4.13 -9.82 -11.08
N ILE A 265 -3.36 -10.76 -10.56
CA ILE A 265 -2.29 -11.39 -11.34
C ILE A 265 -2.92 -12.35 -12.35
N GLN A 266 -2.59 -12.18 -13.62
CA GLN A 266 -2.99 -13.02 -14.74
C GLN A 266 -1.82 -13.10 -15.72
N ASP A 267 -1.39 -14.28 -16.08
CA ASP A 267 -0.28 -14.52 -17.00
C ASP A 267 0.98 -13.69 -16.65
N GLY A 268 1.34 -13.66 -15.36
CA GLY A 268 2.50 -12.94 -14.85
C GLY A 268 2.39 -11.40 -14.89
N LYS A 269 1.19 -10.83 -15.06
CA LYS A 269 0.93 -9.39 -15.07
C LYS A 269 -0.12 -9.02 -14.02
N ALA A 270 0.01 -7.84 -13.42
CA ALA A 270 -1.02 -7.29 -12.54
C ALA A 270 -2.00 -6.46 -13.37
N LEU A 271 -3.09 -7.06 -13.78
CA LEU A 271 -4.13 -6.42 -14.59
C LEU A 271 -5.17 -5.74 -13.69
N PRO A 272 -5.63 -4.53 -14.04
CA PRO A 272 -6.69 -3.86 -13.32
C PRO A 272 -7.99 -4.68 -13.32
N ILE A 273 -8.70 -4.63 -12.21
CA ILE A 273 -10.05 -5.21 -12.14
C ILE A 273 -11.08 -4.12 -11.86
N GLN A 274 -12.25 -4.29 -12.48
CA GLN A 274 -13.41 -3.46 -12.15
C GLN A 274 -14.05 -4.01 -10.88
N THR A 275 -14.42 -3.13 -9.96
CA THR A 275 -15.15 -3.47 -8.74
C THR A 275 -16.52 -2.80 -8.77
N MET A 276 -17.53 -3.43 -8.20
CA MET A 276 -18.79 -2.74 -7.95
C MET A 276 -18.52 -1.51 -7.07
N LYS A 277 -19.20 -0.41 -7.34
CA LYS A 277 -19.04 0.86 -6.63
C LYS A 277 -19.67 0.81 -5.25
#